data_aca252fe4fd832e594140d717576ff6e
#
_entry.id   aca252fe4fd832e594140d717576ff6e
#
_cell.length_a   1.000
_cell.length_b   1.000
_cell.length_c   1.000
_cell.angle_alpha   90.00
_cell.angle_beta   90.00
_cell.angle_gamma   90.00
#
_symmetry.space_group_name_H-M   'P 1'
#
loop_
_entity.id
_entity.type
_entity.pdbx_description
1 polymer ?
#
loop_
_entity_poly.entity_id
_entity_poly.type
_entity_poly.pdbx_seq_one_letter_code
_entity_poly.pdbx_strand_id
1 'polypeptide(L)'
;DLKIKNLTIVGESIGAVLAACVSVQAPKQIKKIFMFNPYDYDSYFGEGVQRGNFFAKFILFHVGLPIVGNLFAALENKFILKNIMSGGFFDSTKLPNDYLDLLCTSLNKKGYVYHFRSVLSQFNKKNGVKALYKKVKVPLKLIYGSHDWAKESNKLETKDLLNADAYETINNSGHFSFLENTKEVRDIIKS
;
A
#
# COMPACT_ATOMS: atom_id res chain seq x y z
N ASP A 1 14.90 21.39 -7.21
CA ASP A 1 14.69 20.70 -8.49
C ASP A 1 15.96 19.95 -8.89
N LEU A 2 15.99 18.64 -8.64
CA LEU A 2 17.24 17.85 -8.68
C LEU A 2 17.72 17.51 -10.10
N LYS A 3 16.94 17.82 -11.16
CA LYS A 3 17.25 17.52 -12.59
C LYS A 3 17.75 16.07 -12.84
N ILE A 4 17.31 15.11 -12.02
CA ILE A 4 17.76 13.71 -12.07
C ILE A 4 17.10 13.02 -13.27
N LYS A 5 17.89 12.20 -13.98
CA LYS A 5 17.44 11.35 -15.09
C LYS A 5 17.75 9.89 -14.78
N ASN A 6 17.10 8.97 -15.48
CA ASN A 6 17.27 7.53 -15.33
C ASN A 6 16.92 7.02 -13.90
N LEU A 7 15.83 7.54 -13.35
CA LEU A 7 15.37 7.17 -12.02
C LEU A 7 14.78 5.75 -12.01
N THR A 8 15.19 4.95 -11.04
CA THR A 8 14.44 3.76 -10.63
C THR A 8 13.55 4.15 -9.46
N ILE A 9 12.25 3.93 -9.59
CA ILE A 9 11.29 4.19 -8.52
C ILE A 9 10.87 2.86 -7.90
N VAL A 10 10.91 2.80 -6.59
CA VAL A 10 10.46 1.64 -5.82
C VAL A 10 9.34 2.11 -4.90
N GLY A 11 8.20 1.46 -4.96
CA GLY A 11 7.06 1.79 -4.13
C GLY A 11 6.37 0.55 -3.58
N GLU A 12 5.88 0.66 -2.34
CA GLU A 12 5.03 -0.34 -1.69
C GLU A 12 3.66 0.24 -1.39
N SER A 13 2.62 -0.58 -1.49
CA SER A 13 1.25 -0.19 -1.16
C SER A 13 0.78 1.02 -2.00
N ILE A 14 0.33 2.08 -1.36
CA ILE A 14 0.00 3.37 -1.99
C ILE A 14 1.20 3.94 -2.77
N GLY A 15 2.43 3.75 -2.25
CA GLY A 15 3.67 4.16 -2.92
C GLY A 15 3.88 3.47 -4.28
N ALA A 16 3.45 2.22 -4.42
CA ALA A 16 3.46 1.50 -5.70
C ALA A 16 2.50 2.14 -6.72
N VAL A 17 1.30 2.50 -6.28
CA VAL A 17 0.32 3.22 -7.11
C VAL A 17 0.87 4.58 -7.56
N LEU A 18 1.50 5.33 -6.65
CA LEU A 18 2.11 6.61 -6.96
C LEU A 18 3.29 6.47 -7.93
N ALA A 19 4.10 5.42 -7.82
CA ALA A 19 5.17 5.12 -8.76
C ALA A 19 4.65 4.97 -10.21
N ALA A 20 3.54 4.25 -10.38
CA ALA A 20 2.87 4.14 -11.67
C ALA A 20 2.36 5.51 -12.18
N CYS A 21 1.72 6.32 -11.31
CA CYS A 21 1.24 7.65 -11.68
C CYS A 21 2.39 8.58 -12.13
N VAL A 22 3.49 8.61 -11.39
CA VAL A 22 4.67 9.42 -11.72
C VAL A 22 5.29 8.96 -13.03
N SER A 23 5.33 7.65 -13.28
CA SER A 23 5.89 7.11 -14.54
C SER A 23 5.10 7.52 -15.78
N VAL A 24 3.79 7.73 -15.64
CA VAL A 24 2.94 8.26 -16.73
C VAL A 24 3.18 9.75 -16.95
N GLN A 25 3.42 10.53 -15.89
CA GLN A 25 3.63 11.97 -15.98
C GLN A 25 5.04 12.35 -16.48
N ALA A 26 6.05 11.58 -16.11
CA ALA A 26 7.45 11.87 -16.41
C ALA A 26 8.22 10.66 -17.00
N PRO A 27 7.71 10.02 -18.07
CA PRO A 27 8.27 8.75 -18.58
C PRO A 27 9.73 8.86 -19.02
N LYS A 28 10.15 10.03 -19.52
CA LYS A 28 11.54 10.27 -19.99
C LYS A 28 12.56 10.33 -18.85
N GLN A 29 12.12 10.49 -17.61
CA GLN A 29 12.99 10.55 -16.43
C GLN A 29 13.11 9.20 -15.73
N ILE A 30 12.17 8.29 -15.99
CA ILE A 30 12.04 7.02 -15.27
C ILE A 30 12.64 5.89 -16.11
N LYS A 31 13.61 5.20 -15.54
CA LYS A 31 14.26 4.02 -16.15
C LYS A 31 13.44 2.76 -15.92
N LYS A 32 12.94 2.56 -14.70
CA LYS A 32 12.20 1.36 -14.27
C LYS A 32 11.39 1.68 -13.01
N ILE A 33 10.27 0.99 -12.82
CA ILE A 33 9.53 1.02 -11.56
C ILE A 33 9.40 -0.39 -10.97
N PHE A 34 9.47 -0.47 -9.64
CA PHE A 34 9.13 -1.66 -8.86
C PHE A 34 7.88 -1.36 -8.04
N MET A 35 6.86 -2.17 -8.24
CA MET A 35 5.56 -2.03 -7.57
C MET A 35 5.37 -3.22 -6.63
N PHE A 36 5.54 -2.98 -5.33
CA PHE A 36 5.31 -3.99 -4.29
C PHE A 36 3.93 -3.80 -3.68
N ASN A 37 3.13 -4.85 -3.65
CA ASN A 37 1.82 -4.90 -3.00
C ASN A 37 0.94 -3.66 -3.32
N PRO A 38 0.72 -3.25 -4.58
CA PRO A 38 -0.03 -2.04 -4.88
C PRO A 38 -1.43 -2.08 -4.25
N TYR A 39 -1.77 -0.99 -3.54
CA TYR A 39 -3.05 -0.83 -2.87
C TYR A 39 -4.03 -0.07 -3.77
N ASP A 40 -4.71 -0.78 -4.66
CA ASP A 40 -5.51 -0.20 -5.75
C ASP A 40 -6.88 -0.86 -5.97
N TYR A 41 -7.32 -1.68 -5.02
CA TYR A 41 -8.46 -2.58 -5.20
C TYR A 41 -9.65 -2.32 -4.27
N ASP A 42 -9.61 -1.29 -3.43
CA ASP A 42 -10.72 -0.96 -2.54
C ASP A 42 -12.00 -0.63 -3.32
N SER A 43 -13.10 -1.27 -2.95
CA SER A 43 -14.44 -0.95 -3.42
C SER A 43 -15.26 -0.18 -2.39
N TYR A 44 -14.81 -0.19 -1.13
CA TYR A 44 -15.34 0.58 -0.01
C TYR A 44 -14.18 1.01 0.90
N PHE A 45 -14.49 1.84 1.90
CA PHE A 45 -13.50 2.43 2.79
C PHE A 45 -12.59 1.40 3.45
N GLY A 46 -11.29 1.44 3.11
CA GLY A 46 -10.26 0.61 3.71
C GLY A 46 -10.45 -0.90 3.55
N GLU A 47 -11.08 -1.34 2.46
CA GLU A 47 -11.39 -2.75 2.23
C GLU A 47 -10.16 -3.65 2.38
N GLY A 48 -9.02 -3.26 1.84
CA GLY A 48 -7.80 -4.04 1.92
C GLY A 48 -7.34 -4.22 3.36
N VAL A 49 -7.22 -3.13 4.11
CA VAL A 49 -6.81 -3.17 5.52
C VAL A 49 -7.78 -4.02 6.36
N GLN A 50 -9.09 -3.94 6.06
CA GLN A 50 -10.11 -4.76 6.74
C GLN A 50 -9.95 -6.26 6.49
N ARG A 51 -9.23 -6.66 5.46
CA ARG A 51 -8.92 -8.07 5.17
C ARG A 51 -7.81 -8.64 6.04
N GLY A 52 -7.01 -7.79 6.68
CA GLY A 52 -5.84 -8.18 7.45
C GLY A 52 -6.18 -9.05 8.66
N ASN A 53 -7.11 -8.61 9.51
CA ASN A 53 -7.59 -9.37 10.65
C ASN A 53 -8.96 -8.86 11.13
N PHE A 54 -9.58 -9.61 12.05
CA PHE A 54 -10.90 -9.25 12.58
C PHE A 54 -10.90 -7.89 13.31
N PHE A 55 -9.85 -7.57 14.04
CA PHE A 55 -9.74 -6.32 14.77
C PHE A 55 -9.64 -5.12 13.83
N ALA A 56 -8.79 -5.21 12.80
CA ALA A 56 -8.69 -4.20 11.75
C ALA A 56 -10.04 -4.00 11.05
N LYS A 57 -10.73 -5.09 10.71
CA LYS A 57 -12.07 -5.04 10.11
C LYS A 57 -13.05 -4.27 11.00
N PHE A 58 -13.10 -4.58 12.28
CA PHE A 58 -14.01 -3.93 13.23
C PHE A 58 -13.72 -2.43 13.33
N ILE A 59 -12.47 -2.05 13.57
CA ILE A 59 -12.06 -0.65 13.75
C ILE A 59 -12.31 0.15 12.45
N LEU A 60 -11.82 -0.35 11.31
CA LEU A 60 -11.93 0.38 10.03
C LEU A 60 -13.38 0.51 9.57
N PHE A 61 -14.23 -0.48 9.83
CA PHE A 61 -15.66 -0.36 9.57
C PHE A 61 -16.25 0.86 10.30
N HIS A 62 -15.98 1.01 11.60
CA HIS A 62 -16.51 2.12 12.39
C HIS A 62 -15.87 3.47 12.01
N VAL A 63 -14.58 3.49 11.72
CA VAL A 63 -13.87 4.68 11.20
C VAL A 63 -14.47 5.15 9.88
N GLY A 64 -14.97 4.24 9.04
CA GLY A 64 -15.61 4.56 7.76
C GLY A 64 -17.00 5.20 7.89
N LEU A 65 -17.67 5.12 9.05
CA LEU A 65 -19.01 5.66 9.23
C LEU A 65 -19.03 7.20 9.15
N PRO A 66 -20.07 7.80 8.52
CA PRO A 66 -20.11 9.25 8.27
C PRO A 66 -20.03 10.12 9.53
N ILE A 67 -20.79 9.80 10.57
CA ILE A 67 -20.95 10.65 11.77
C ILE A 67 -19.92 10.28 12.83
N VAL A 68 -19.89 9.00 13.23
CA VAL A 68 -19.06 8.53 14.35
C VAL A 68 -17.63 8.21 13.97
N GLY A 69 -17.32 8.12 12.69
CA GLY A 69 -16.00 7.72 12.20
C GLY A 69 -14.85 8.60 12.68
N ASN A 70 -15.09 9.91 12.87
CA ASN A 70 -14.06 10.81 13.43
C ASN A 70 -13.75 10.46 14.88
N LEU A 71 -14.77 10.09 15.67
CA LEU A 71 -14.58 9.66 17.05
C LEU A 71 -13.75 8.36 17.11
N PHE A 72 -14.11 7.36 16.32
CA PHE A 72 -13.34 6.11 16.26
C PHE A 72 -11.91 6.31 15.79
N ALA A 73 -11.69 7.16 14.78
CA ALA A 73 -10.34 7.49 14.32
C ALA A 73 -9.54 8.27 15.39
N ALA A 74 -10.19 9.12 16.19
CA ALA A 74 -9.54 9.85 17.28
C ALA A 74 -9.16 8.98 18.49
N LEU A 75 -9.78 7.80 18.62
CA LEU A 75 -9.44 6.82 19.68
C LEU A 75 -8.20 5.99 19.34
N GLU A 76 -7.65 6.14 18.14
CA GLU A 76 -6.47 5.41 17.71
C GLU A 76 -5.28 5.67 18.65
N ASN A 77 -4.61 4.61 19.03
CA ASN A 77 -3.46 4.62 19.91
C ASN A 77 -2.49 3.51 19.50
N LYS A 78 -1.33 3.42 20.16
CA LYS A 78 -0.30 2.43 19.83
C LYS A 78 -0.83 0.98 19.79
N PHE A 79 -1.72 0.61 20.73
CA PHE A 79 -2.30 -0.73 20.78
C PHE A 79 -3.20 -0.99 19.57
N ILE A 80 -4.09 -0.06 19.24
CA ILE A 80 -4.98 -0.16 18.07
C ILE A 80 -4.17 -0.22 16.79
N LEU A 81 -3.21 0.71 16.63
CA LEU A 81 -2.34 0.77 15.47
C LEU A 81 -1.54 -0.53 15.28
N LYS A 82 -0.95 -1.06 16.37
CA LYS A 82 -0.24 -2.34 16.34
C LYS A 82 -1.13 -3.47 15.83
N ASN A 83 -2.35 -3.58 16.32
CA ASN A 83 -3.28 -4.64 15.93
C ASN A 83 -3.72 -4.51 14.47
N ILE A 84 -3.95 -3.28 13.97
CA ILE A 84 -4.26 -3.05 12.56
C ILE A 84 -3.05 -3.42 11.69
N MET A 85 -1.86 -2.93 12.03
CA MET A 85 -0.62 -3.19 11.28
C MET A 85 -0.29 -4.68 11.23
N SER A 86 -0.46 -5.39 12.36
CA SER A 86 -0.21 -6.84 12.45
C SER A 86 -1.01 -7.63 11.41
N GLY A 87 -2.18 -7.17 11.01
CA GLY A 87 -2.99 -7.81 9.98
C GLY A 87 -2.37 -7.73 8.57
N GLY A 88 -1.35 -6.91 8.37
CA GLY A 88 -0.62 -6.81 7.09
C GLY A 88 0.68 -7.59 7.05
N PHE A 89 1.03 -8.35 8.10
CA PHE A 89 2.19 -9.22 8.15
C PHE A 89 1.76 -10.69 8.04
N PHE A 90 2.57 -11.50 7.39
CA PHE A 90 2.48 -12.96 7.50
C PHE A 90 2.88 -13.40 8.91
N ASP A 91 3.99 -12.86 9.40
CA ASP A 91 4.49 -13.05 10.76
C ASP A 91 4.48 -11.71 11.50
N SER A 92 3.43 -11.49 12.30
CA SER A 92 3.25 -10.23 13.05
C SER A 92 4.34 -9.94 14.08
N THR A 93 5.18 -10.94 14.45
CA THR A 93 6.32 -10.74 15.35
C THR A 93 7.42 -9.90 14.70
N LYS A 94 7.43 -9.81 13.38
CA LYS A 94 8.38 -9.00 12.60
C LYS A 94 8.02 -7.51 12.51
N LEU A 95 6.88 -7.07 13.06
CA LEU A 95 6.55 -5.65 13.12
C LEU A 95 7.52 -4.93 14.08
N PRO A 96 8.42 -4.05 13.57
CA PRO A 96 9.43 -3.41 14.40
C PRO A 96 8.79 -2.41 15.37
N ASN A 97 9.19 -2.47 16.64
CA ASN A 97 8.62 -1.58 17.67
C ASN A 97 9.00 -0.11 17.46
N ASP A 98 10.22 0.17 17.02
CA ASP A 98 10.70 1.53 16.70
C ASP A 98 9.92 2.14 15.52
N TYR A 99 9.60 1.33 14.51
CA TYR A 99 8.72 1.77 13.42
C TYR A 99 7.30 2.09 13.92
N LEU A 100 6.75 1.24 14.79
CA LEU A 100 5.46 1.49 15.41
C LEU A 100 5.47 2.77 16.25
N ASP A 101 6.55 3.01 17.00
CA ASP A 101 6.72 4.24 17.79
C ASP A 101 6.79 5.48 16.89
N LEU A 102 7.49 5.39 15.76
CA LEU A 102 7.54 6.45 14.77
C LEU A 102 6.13 6.77 14.22
N LEU A 103 5.35 5.76 13.87
CA LEU A 103 3.97 5.95 13.41
C LEU A 103 3.11 6.63 14.47
N CYS A 104 3.26 6.25 15.74
CA CYS A 104 2.52 6.84 16.85
C CYS A 104 2.79 8.35 17.01
N THR A 105 3.95 8.85 16.59
CA THR A 105 4.21 10.30 16.60
C THR A 105 3.25 11.09 15.72
N SER A 106 2.64 10.44 14.74
CA SER A 106 1.69 11.06 13.82
C SER A 106 0.28 11.17 14.39
N LEU A 107 -0.11 10.31 15.34
CA LEU A 107 -1.46 10.26 15.91
C LEU A 107 -1.89 11.59 16.55
N ASN A 108 -0.94 12.30 17.16
CA ASN A 108 -1.19 13.57 17.85
C ASN A 108 -1.02 14.80 16.94
N LYS A 109 -0.73 14.63 15.64
CA LYS A 109 -0.58 15.75 14.72
C LYS A 109 -1.94 16.35 14.37
N LYS A 110 -2.01 17.69 14.33
CA LYS A 110 -3.21 18.40 13.87
C LYS A 110 -3.62 17.91 12.48
N GLY A 111 -4.88 17.53 12.34
CA GLY A 111 -5.43 17.05 11.07
C GLY A 111 -5.22 15.56 10.78
N TYR A 112 -4.57 14.79 11.66
CA TYR A 112 -4.34 13.35 11.47
C TYR A 112 -5.62 12.59 11.13
N VAL A 113 -6.66 12.72 11.94
CA VAL A 113 -7.95 12.02 11.75
C VAL A 113 -8.56 12.33 10.37
N TYR A 114 -8.56 13.60 9.98
CA TYR A 114 -9.06 14.01 8.67
C TYR A 114 -8.23 13.42 7.54
N HIS A 115 -6.89 13.50 7.64
CA HIS A 115 -5.97 12.98 6.64
C HIS A 115 -6.11 11.47 6.49
N PHE A 116 -6.09 10.74 7.59
CA PHE A 116 -6.23 9.28 7.62
C PHE A 116 -7.52 8.82 6.91
N ARG A 117 -8.66 9.39 7.29
CA ARG A 117 -9.95 9.07 6.66
C ARG A 117 -10.01 9.49 5.19
N SER A 118 -9.44 10.65 4.85
CA SER A 118 -9.39 11.14 3.48
C SER A 118 -8.59 10.19 2.59
N VAL A 119 -7.40 9.78 3.01
CA VAL A 119 -6.56 8.84 2.27
C VAL A 119 -7.32 7.55 1.98
N LEU A 120 -7.86 6.88 3.00
CA LEU A 120 -8.57 5.61 2.81
C LEU A 120 -9.83 5.74 1.93
N SER A 121 -10.51 6.90 1.96
CA SER A 121 -11.67 7.14 1.11
C SER A 121 -11.33 7.36 -0.36
N GLN A 122 -10.10 7.77 -0.68
CA GLN A 122 -9.67 8.06 -2.05
C GLN A 122 -9.24 6.81 -2.85
N PHE A 123 -8.90 5.71 -2.18
CA PHE A 123 -8.37 4.51 -2.83
C PHE A 123 -9.44 3.51 -3.30
N ASN A 124 -10.69 3.92 -3.39
CA ASN A 124 -11.73 3.06 -3.98
C ASN A 124 -11.65 3.04 -5.52
N LYS A 125 -12.21 1.99 -6.13
CA LYS A 125 -12.21 1.77 -7.59
C LYS A 125 -12.79 2.93 -8.41
N LYS A 126 -13.61 3.81 -7.82
CA LYS A 126 -14.25 4.92 -8.51
C LYS A 126 -13.28 6.05 -8.85
N ASN A 127 -12.11 6.11 -8.24
CA ASN A 127 -11.19 7.23 -8.36
C ASN A 127 -10.28 7.19 -9.60
N GLY A 128 -10.48 6.24 -10.50
CA GLY A 128 -9.84 6.27 -11.83
C GLY A 128 -8.33 6.01 -11.87
N VAL A 129 -7.69 5.69 -10.74
CA VAL A 129 -6.23 5.44 -10.69
C VAL A 129 -5.84 4.31 -11.63
N LYS A 130 -6.61 3.22 -11.66
CA LYS A 130 -6.38 2.09 -12.56
C LYS A 130 -6.46 2.45 -14.04
N ALA A 131 -7.19 3.51 -14.41
CA ALA A 131 -7.23 4.00 -15.80
C ALA A 131 -5.86 4.52 -16.26
N LEU A 132 -4.99 4.94 -15.34
CA LEU A 132 -3.63 5.37 -15.65
C LEU A 132 -2.69 4.19 -15.94
N TYR A 133 -2.95 3.00 -15.42
CA TYR A 133 -2.09 1.84 -15.59
C TYR A 133 -1.86 1.47 -17.06
N LYS A 134 -2.90 1.55 -17.89
CA LYS A 134 -2.78 1.33 -19.35
C LYS A 134 -1.85 2.33 -20.05
N LYS A 135 -1.54 3.44 -19.41
CA LYS A 135 -0.64 4.49 -19.93
C LYS A 135 0.81 4.33 -19.46
N VAL A 136 1.08 3.40 -18.54
CA VAL A 136 2.46 3.09 -18.11
C VAL A 136 3.21 2.48 -19.30
N LYS A 137 4.34 3.06 -19.66
CA LYS A 137 5.18 2.64 -20.80
C LYS A 137 6.62 2.35 -20.39
N VAL A 138 6.96 2.62 -19.15
CA VAL A 138 8.29 2.33 -18.61
C VAL A 138 8.37 0.87 -18.17
N PRO A 139 9.56 0.25 -18.22
CA PRO A 139 9.78 -1.08 -17.67
C PRO A 139 9.33 -1.16 -16.22
N LEU A 140 8.62 -2.21 -15.88
CA LEU A 140 8.11 -2.41 -14.52
C LEU A 140 8.32 -3.85 -14.04
N LYS A 141 8.40 -3.99 -12.72
CA LYS A 141 8.28 -5.25 -12.01
C LYS A 141 7.12 -5.14 -11.04
N LEU A 142 6.18 -6.09 -11.10
CA LEU A 142 5.03 -6.20 -10.21
C LEU A 142 5.28 -7.33 -9.23
N ILE A 143 5.18 -7.04 -7.93
CA ILE A 143 5.54 -7.98 -6.87
C ILE A 143 4.45 -7.99 -5.80
N TYR A 144 4.10 -9.18 -5.31
CA TYR A 144 3.15 -9.34 -4.19
C TYR A 144 3.70 -10.29 -3.13
N GLY A 145 3.39 -10.02 -1.87
CA GLY A 145 3.50 -11.00 -0.82
C GLY A 145 2.48 -12.13 -1.01
N SER A 146 2.86 -13.36 -0.65
CA SER A 146 1.96 -14.52 -0.74
C SER A 146 0.70 -14.37 0.13
N HIS A 147 0.76 -13.55 1.18
CA HIS A 147 -0.31 -13.23 2.12
C HIS A 147 -0.71 -11.74 2.08
N ASP A 148 -0.51 -11.10 0.92
CA ASP A 148 -0.97 -9.73 0.72
C ASP A 148 -2.50 -9.61 0.84
N TRP A 149 -2.97 -8.43 1.20
CA TRP A 149 -4.42 -8.12 1.26
C TRP A 149 -5.11 -8.20 -0.10
N ALA A 150 -4.37 -8.03 -1.20
CA ALA A 150 -4.90 -8.20 -2.55
C ALA A 150 -5.31 -9.66 -2.79
N LYS A 151 -6.56 -9.88 -3.20
CA LYS A 151 -7.03 -11.17 -3.68
C LYS A 151 -6.36 -11.51 -5.02
N GLU A 152 -6.31 -12.79 -5.38
CA GLU A 152 -5.76 -13.22 -6.65
C GLU A 152 -6.40 -12.49 -7.84
N SER A 153 -7.73 -12.30 -7.82
CA SER A 153 -8.44 -11.54 -8.84
C SER A 153 -7.99 -10.07 -8.95
N ASN A 154 -7.59 -9.45 -7.82
CA ASN A 154 -7.06 -8.09 -7.82
C ASN A 154 -5.64 -8.04 -8.43
N LYS A 155 -4.79 -9.02 -8.09
CA LYS A 155 -3.43 -9.14 -8.63
C LYS A 155 -3.45 -9.32 -10.15
N LEU A 156 -4.31 -10.21 -10.64
CA LEU A 156 -4.51 -10.44 -12.07
C LEU A 156 -5.05 -9.21 -12.79
N GLU A 157 -6.06 -8.54 -12.23
CA GLU A 157 -6.59 -7.29 -12.80
C GLU A 157 -5.50 -6.22 -12.92
N THR A 158 -4.69 -6.03 -11.88
CA THR A 158 -3.61 -5.04 -11.89
C THR A 158 -2.52 -5.42 -12.89
N LYS A 159 -2.13 -6.69 -12.95
CA LYS A 159 -1.20 -7.23 -13.95
C LYS A 159 -1.66 -6.94 -15.37
N ASP A 160 -2.92 -7.24 -15.68
CA ASP A 160 -3.48 -7.06 -17.02
C ASP A 160 -3.59 -5.58 -17.42
N LEU A 161 -3.98 -4.71 -16.47
CA LEU A 161 -4.06 -3.27 -16.70
C LEU A 161 -2.68 -2.62 -16.95
N LEU A 162 -1.64 -3.13 -16.31
CA LEU A 162 -0.25 -2.70 -16.49
C LEU A 162 0.40 -3.34 -17.72
N ASN A 163 -0.26 -4.30 -18.37
CA ASN A 163 0.30 -5.11 -19.45
C ASN A 163 1.63 -5.78 -19.04
N ALA A 164 1.67 -6.28 -17.79
CA ALA A 164 2.82 -7.01 -17.28
C ALA A 164 2.70 -8.49 -17.65
N ASP A 165 3.83 -9.12 -18.04
CA ASP A 165 3.85 -10.53 -18.41
C ASP A 165 3.48 -11.43 -17.22
N ALA A 166 4.01 -11.10 -16.04
CA ALA A 166 3.76 -11.82 -14.79
C ALA A 166 3.88 -10.87 -13.58
N TYR A 167 3.53 -11.37 -12.41
CA TYR A 167 3.98 -10.80 -11.14
C TYR A 167 4.83 -11.81 -10.36
N GLU A 168 5.78 -11.30 -9.59
CA GLU A 168 6.58 -12.12 -8.67
C GLU A 168 5.87 -12.25 -7.33
N THR A 169 6.09 -13.38 -6.64
CA THR A 169 5.53 -13.61 -5.30
C THR A 169 6.66 -13.77 -4.30
N ILE A 170 6.66 -12.98 -3.23
CA ILE A 170 7.51 -13.17 -2.07
C ILE A 170 6.80 -14.15 -1.12
N ASN A 171 7.40 -15.30 -0.90
CA ASN A 171 6.84 -16.32 0.00
C ASN A 171 6.90 -15.86 1.46
N ASN A 172 5.90 -16.28 2.27
CA ASN A 172 5.81 -15.93 3.68
C ASN A 172 5.94 -14.43 3.93
N SER A 173 5.29 -13.64 3.10
CA SER A 173 5.25 -12.18 3.16
C SER A 173 3.80 -11.69 3.10
N GLY A 174 3.47 -10.75 3.98
CA GLY A 174 2.21 -10.03 3.97
C GLY A 174 2.26 -8.78 3.08
N HIS A 175 1.43 -7.80 3.43
CA HIS A 175 1.34 -6.51 2.73
C HIS A 175 2.58 -5.62 2.94
N PHE A 176 3.27 -5.75 4.06
CA PHE A 176 4.43 -4.94 4.43
C PHE A 176 5.75 -5.66 4.13
N SER A 177 5.97 -6.04 2.88
CA SER A 177 7.15 -6.80 2.44
C SER A 177 8.46 -6.08 2.76
N PHE A 178 8.50 -4.75 2.71
CA PHE A 178 9.69 -3.96 3.03
C PHE A 178 10.16 -4.13 4.47
N LEU A 179 9.21 -4.29 5.39
CA LEU A 179 9.50 -4.52 6.81
C LEU A 179 9.74 -6.00 7.11
N GLU A 180 8.99 -6.88 6.46
CA GLU A 180 8.95 -8.31 6.79
C GLU A 180 10.04 -9.13 6.10
N ASN A 181 10.33 -8.82 4.82
CA ASN A 181 11.23 -9.59 3.94
C ASN A 181 12.30 -8.69 3.30
N THR A 182 12.91 -7.78 4.07
CA THR A 182 13.85 -6.74 3.61
C THR A 182 14.97 -7.28 2.73
N LYS A 183 15.51 -8.47 3.03
CA LYS A 183 16.59 -9.10 2.24
C LYS A 183 16.09 -9.43 0.83
N GLU A 184 14.96 -10.12 0.72
CA GLU A 184 14.39 -10.56 -0.56
C GLU A 184 13.96 -9.36 -1.41
N VAL A 185 13.30 -8.37 -0.79
CA VAL A 185 12.97 -7.10 -1.42
C VAL A 185 14.21 -6.42 -2.02
N ARG A 186 15.30 -6.31 -1.25
CA ARG A 186 16.57 -5.75 -1.72
C ARG A 186 17.14 -6.52 -2.90
N ASP A 187 17.10 -7.85 -2.85
CA ASP A 187 17.67 -8.71 -3.90
C ASP A 187 16.84 -8.60 -5.20
N ILE A 188 15.51 -8.49 -5.11
CA ILE A 188 14.62 -8.19 -6.25
C ILE A 188 14.94 -6.81 -6.87
N ILE A 189 15.18 -5.79 -6.05
CA ILE A 189 15.47 -4.43 -6.57
C ILE A 189 16.81 -4.40 -7.31
N LYS A 190 17.78 -5.23 -6.91
CA LYS A 190 19.11 -5.29 -7.52
C LYS A 190 19.14 -6.12 -8.81
N SER A 191 18.14 -6.96 -9.07
CA SER A 191 18.01 -7.76 -10.30
C SER A 191 17.52 -6.88 -11.47
#